data_d18aa67f750e52a7bfa9fa69c75b06a6
#
_entry.id   d18aa67f750e52a7bfa9fa69c75b06a6
#
_cell.length_a   1.000
_cell.length_b   1.000
_cell.length_c   1.000
_cell.angle_alpha   90.00
_cell.angle_beta   90.00
_cell.angle_gamma   90.00
#
_symmetry.space_group_name_H-M   'P 1'
#
loop_
_entity.id
_entity.type
_entity.pdbx_description
1 polymer ?
#
loop_
_entity_poly.entity_id
_entity_poly.type
_entity_poly.pdbx_seq_one_letter_code
_entity_poly.pdbx_strand_id
1 'polypeptide(L)'
;MHPYETIPLFTSGLLLAAWLIGAHLVMLLKPAETKDFLRKFPRNPIMGQVLLAIGLLWFWLLIAPSNWGPLSALAMDLGEFNKAKGALQILVPVTLVAVVISVRDFLAVRALGLVGLMVASPLLESAFLKDPASRVLVPIYAYALLTASMFWVGMPFLFRDAVTWATADSRRWNGLAFAGLAYGVATLLCALLFWRGY
;
A
#
# COMPACT_ATOMS: atom_id res chain seq x y z
N MET A 1 -12.60 9.41 17.41
CA MET A 1 -11.69 8.27 17.18
C MET A 1 -11.75 7.94 15.71
N HIS A 2 -10.62 8.03 14.98
CA HIS A 2 -10.59 7.73 13.56
C HIS A 2 -10.70 6.21 13.33
N PRO A 3 -11.39 5.74 12.25
CA PRO A 3 -11.52 4.30 11.98
C PRO A 3 -10.19 3.53 11.95
N TYR A 4 -9.07 4.17 11.59
CA TYR A 4 -7.75 3.54 11.63
C TYR A 4 -7.30 3.17 13.05
N GLU A 5 -7.64 3.96 14.05
CA GLU A 5 -7.33 3.72 15.46
C GLU A 5 -8.09 2.51 16.01
N THR A 6 -9.23 2.17 15.38
CA THR A 6 -10.07 1.05 15.79
C THR A 6 -9.70 -0.28 15.09
N ILE A 7 -8.78 -0.25 14.12
CA ILE A 7 -8.36 -1.48 13.43
C ILE A 7 -7.58 -2.38 14.40
N PRO A 8 -8.07 -3.61 14.68
CA PRO A 8 -7.34 -4.53 15.53
C PRO A 8 -6.03 -4.97 14.87
N LEU A 9 -4.97 -5.11 15.69
CA LEU A 9 -3.69 -5.66 15.23
C LEU A 9 -3.85 -7.05 14.62
N PHE A 10 -4.73 -7.87 15.18
CA PHE A 10 -5.07 -9.19 14.65
C PHE A 10 -5.58 -9.12 13.21
N THR A 11 -6.51 -8.21 12.91
CA THR A 11 -7.11 -8.08 11.59
C THR A 11 -6.09 -7.59 10.57
N SER A 12 -5.33 -6.55 10.90
CA SER A 12 -4.27 -6.01 10.02
C SER A 12 -3.18 -7.04 9.76
N GLY A 13 -2.80 -7.82 10.79
CA GLY A 13 -1.85 -8.90 10.66
C GLY A 13 -2.33 -10.03 9.76
N LEU A 14 -3.60 -10.43 9.87
CA LEU A 14 -4.18 -11.44 8.96
C LEU A 14 -4.22 -10.96 7.51
N LEU A 15 -4.63 -9.71 7.27
CA LEU A 15 -4.67 -9.14 5.93
C LEU A 15 -3.27 -9.04 5.32
N LEU A 16 -2.30 -8.56 6.11
CA LEU A 16 -0.91 -8.49 5.68
C LEU A 16 -0.33 -9.87 5.38
N ALA A 17 -0.56 -10.85 6.25
CA ALA A 17 -0.09 -12.22 6.05
C ALA A 17 -0.74 -12.85 4.81
N ALA A 18 -2.05 -12.70 4.62
CA ALA A 18 -2.77 -13.21 3.45
C ALA A 18 -2.21 -12.59 2.15
N TRP A 19 -1.97 -11.28 2.14
CA TRP A 19 -1.34 -10.59 1.02
C TRP A 19 0.05 -11.13 0.71
N LEU A 20 0.92 -11.23 1.72
CA LEU A 20 2.30 -11.70 1.54
C LEU A 20 2.35 -13.16 1.08
N ILE A 21 1.62 -14.04 1.76
CA ILE A 21 1.57 -15.46 1.40
C ILE A 21 1.00 -15.61 -0.01
N GLY A 22 -0.13 -14.97 -0.31
CA GLY A 22 -0.78 -15.06 -1.61
C GLY A 22 0.11 -14.58 -2.75
N ALA A 23 0.69 -13.37 -2.62
CA ALA A 23 1.56 -12.81 -3.65
C ALA A 23 2.81 -13.67 -3.91
N HIS A 24 3.47 -14.14 -2.85
CA HIS A 24 4.70 -14.92 -3.00
C HIS A 24 4.44 -16.38 -3.41
N LEU A 25 3.29 -16.96 -3.04
CA LEU A 25 2.87 -18.25 -3.60
C LEU A 25 2.62 -18.14 -5.12
N VAL A 26 1.98 -17.10 -5.59
CA VAL A 26 1.79 -16.86 -7.04
C VAL A 26 3.13 -16.70 -7.74
N MET A 27 4.11 -16.02 -7.13
CA MET A 27 5.47 -15.91 -7.67
C MET A 27 6.16 -17.28 -7.82
N LEU A 28 5.90 -18.22 -6.91
CA LEU A 28 6.49 -19.56 -6.95
C LEU A 28 5.73 -20.50 -7.90
N LEU A 29 4.40 -20.46 -7.87
CA LEU A 29 3.55 -21.38 -8.66
C LEU A 29 3.45 -20.99 -10.13
N LYS A 30 3.49 -19.66 -10.42
CA LYS A 30 3.34 -19.13 -11.77
C LYS A 30 4.47 -18.14 -12.11
N PRO A 31 5.73 -18.56 -12.06
CA PRO A 31 6.87 -17.63 -12.19
C PRO A 31 6.92 -16.92 -13.54
N ALA A 32 6.58 -17.60 -14.64
CA ALA A 32 6.61 -17.02 -15.98
C ALA A 32 5.58 -15.90 -16.13
N GLU A 33 4.33 -16.18 -15.74
CA GLU A 33 3.23 -15.21 -15.81
C GLU A 33 3.49 -14.00 -14.92
N THR A 34 3.96 -14.24 -13.70
CA THR A 34 4.23 -13.17 -12.72
C THR A 34 5.39 -12.27 -13.17
N LYS A 35 6.47 -12.86 -13.71
CA LYS A 35 7.59 -12.08 -14.27
C LYS A 35 7.14 -11.23 -15.45
N ASP A 36 6.34 -11.78 -16.36
CA ASP A 36 5.80 -11.05 -17.52
C ASP A 36 4.88 -9.91 -17.08
N PHE A 37 3.97 -10.19 -16.13
CA PHE A 37 3.10 -9.18 -15.55
C PHE A 37 3.89 -8.02 -14.93
N LEU A 38 4.88 -8.31 -14.07
CA LEU A 38 5.67 -7.28 -13.39
C LEU A 38 6.50 -6.43 -14.38
N ARG A 39 7.01 -7.04 -15.45
CA ARG A 39 7.74 -6.30 -16.50
C ARG A 39 6.83 -5.38 -17.32
N LYS A 40 5.59 -5.78 -17.57
CA LYS A 40 4.60 -5.00 -18.31
C LYS A 40 3.88 -3.95 -17.44
N PHE A 41 3.81 -4.18 -16.13
CA PHE A 41 3.08 -3.36 -15.17
C PHE A 41 3.42 -1.86 -15.27
N PRO A 42 4.71 -1.41 -15.34
CA PRO A 42 5.04 0.01 -15.38
C PRO A 42 4.44 0.77 -16.56
N ARG A 43 4.16 0.06 -17.65
CA ARG A 43 3.63 0.64 -18.90
C ARG A 43 2.15 0.39 -19.10
N ASN A 44 1.46 -0.18 -18.12
CA ASN A 44 0.03 -0.49 -18.22
C ASN A 44 -0.80 0.76 -17.84
N PRO A 45 -1.44 1.44 -18.82
CA PRO A 45 -2.17 2.66 -18.54
C PRO A 45 -3.44 2.41 -17.73
N ILE A 46 -4.13 1.28 -17.95
CA ILE A 46 -5.38 0.94 -17.27
C ILE A 46 -5.10 0.71 -15.79
N MET A 47 -4.09 -0.10 -15.46
CA MET A 47 -3.70 -0.32 -14.07
C MET A 47 -3.27 0.99 -13.40
N GLY A 48 -2.57 1.85 -14.12
CA GLY A 48 -2.17 3.17 -13.62
C GLY A 48 -3.37 4.04 -13.27
N GLN A 49 -4.34 4.13 -14.16
CA GLN A 49 -5.57 4.92 -13.94
C GLN A 49 -6.41 4.38 -12.79
N VAL A 50 -6.59 3.06 -12.71
CA VAL A 50 -7.36 2.41 -11.64
C VAL A 50 -6.70 2.63 -10.28
N LEU A 51 -5.38 2.38 -10.16
CA LEU A 51 -4.65 2.59 -8.91
C LEU A 51 -4.63 4.06 -8.51
N LEU A 52 -4.47 4.98 -9.47
CA LEU A 52 -4.51 6.41 -9.21
C LEU A 52 -5.89 6.83 -8.68
N ALA A 53 -6.95 6.35 -9.32
CA ALA A 53 -8.33 6.63 -8.88
C ALA A 53 -8.57 6.11 -7.46
N ILE A 54 -8.14 4.87 -7.15
CA ILE A 54 -8.25 4.29 -5.80
C ILE A 54 -7.49 5.14 -4.77
N GLY A 55 -6.22 5.47 -5.04
CA GLY A 55 -5.39 6.22 -4.10
C GLY A 55 -5.90 7.65 -3.86
N LEU A 56 -6.28 8.36 -4.93
CA LEU A 56 -6.81 9.73 -4.81
C LEU A 56 -8.23 9.76 -4.23
N LEU A 57 -9.10 8.80 -4.55
CA LEU A 57 -10.41 8.69 -3.92
C LEU A 57 -10.28 8.39 -2.42
N TRP A 58 -9.36 7.51 -2.04
CA TRP A 58 -9.08 7.23 -0.64
C TRP A 58 -8.61 8.50 0.08
N PHE A 59 -7.63 9.20 -0.48
CA PHE A 59 -7.16 10.47 0.09
C PHE A 59 -8.28 11.52 0.17
N TRP A 60 -9.13 11.61 -0.86
CA TRP A 60 -10.26 12.53 -0.90
C TRP A 60 -11.28 12.27 0.21
N LEU A 61 -11.53 11.00 0.55
CA LEU A 61 -12.37 10.62 1.68
C LEU A 61 -11.74 10.99 3.03
N LEU A 62 -10.42 10.87 3.17
CA LEU A 62 -9.70 11.27 4.39
C LEU A 62 -9.78 12.78 4.66
N ILE A 63 -9.90 13.59 3.63
CA ILE A 63 -10.07 15.05 3.75
C ILE A 63 -11.54 15.49 3.69
N ALA A 64 -12.50 14.56 3.74
CA ALA A 64 -13.92 14.90 3.67
C ALA A 64 -14.34 15.89 4.77
N PRO A 65 -15.21 16.86 4.47
CA PRO A 65 -15.76 17.76 5.47
C PRO A 65 -16.74 17.01 6.38
N SER A 66 -16.87 17.47 7.63
CA SER A 66 -17.73 16.83 8.65
C SER A 66 -19.22 16.79 8.31
N ASN A 67 -19.66 17.62 7.36
CA ASN A 67 -21.07 17.72 6.95
C ASN A 67 -21.50 16.71 5.87
N TRP A 68 -20.60 15.80 5.42
CA TRP A 68 -20.91 14.83 4.37
C TRP A 68 -21.56 13.52 4.89
N GLY A 69 -22.07 13.51 6.12
CA GLY A 69 -22.77 12.35 6.69
C GLY A 69 -21.88 11.09 6.72
N PRO A 70 -22.33 9.93 6.18
CA PRO A 70 -21.55 8.69 6.25
C PRO A 70 -20.17 8.77 5.59
N LEU A 71 -19.98 9.62 4.58
CA LEU A 71 -18.70 9.79 3.90
C LEU A 71 -17.65 10.48 4.77
N SER A 72 -18.09 11.23 5.80
CA SER A 72 -17.18 11.84 6.76
C SER A 72 -16.64 10.86 7.82
N ALA A 73 -17.12 9.62 7.84
CA ALA A 73 -16.64 8.62 8.79
C ALA A 73 -15.13 8.32 8.66
N LEU A 74 -14.59 8.47 7.44
CA LEU A 74 -13.16 8.33 7.18
C LEU A 74 -12.37 9.65 7.29
N ALA A 75 -13.05 10.76 7.62
CA ALA A 75 -12.40 12.06 7.67
C ALA A 75 -11.40 12.13 8.82
N MET A 76 -10.14 12.45 8.49
CA MET A 76 -9.09 12.68 9.46
C MET A 76 -9.06 14.13 9.93
N ASP A 77 -8.65 14.32 11.17
CA ASP A 77 -8.25 15.64 11.66
C ASP A 77 -6.84 15.96 11.13
N LEU A 78 -6.73 17.03 10.35
CA LEU A 78 -5.47 17.52 9.80
C LEU A 78 -4.83 18.63 10.66
N GLY A 79 -5.32 18.84 11.86
CA GLY A 79 -4.83 19.89 12.75
C GLY A 79 -4.93 21.27 12.09
N GLU A 80 -3.82 21.98 11.97
CA GLU A 80 -3.76 23.33 11.38
C GLU A 80 -4.19 23.36 9.91
N PHE A 81 -4.06 22.25 9.19
CA PHE A 81 -4.46 22.14 7.78
C PHE A 81 -5.96 21.90 7.58
N ASN A 82 -6.76 21.81 8.64
CA ASN A 82 -8.22 21.67 8.49
C ASN A 82 -8.86 22.81 7.67
N LYS A 83 -8.29 24.04 7.75
CA LYS A 83 -8.72 25.18 6.95
C LYS A 83 -8.49 24.97 5.44
N ALA A 84 -7.52 24.15 5.06
CA ALA A 84 -7.21 23.84 3.67
C ALA A 84 -8.08 22.73 3.07
N LYS A 85 -8.88 22.01 3.88
CA LYS A 85 -9.73 20.91 3.41
C LYS A 85 -10.62 21.30 2.23
N GLY A 86 -11.24 22.48 2.28
CA GLY A 86 -12.09 22.97 1.18
C GLY A 86 -11.34 23.11 -0.14
N ALA A 87 -10.12 23.65 -0.11
CA ALA A 87 -9.28 23.75 -1.29
C ALA A 87 -8.81 22.37 -1.78
N LEU A 88 -8.42 21.48 -0.86
CA LEU A 88 -8.00 20.12 -1.18
C LEU A 88 -9.13 19.28 -1.80
N GLN A 89 -10.37 19.48 -1.38
CA GLN A 89 -11.55 18.81 -1.94
C GLN A 89 -11.72 19.10 -3.44
N ILE A 90 -11.34 20.27 -3.89
CA ILE A 90 -11.39 20.67 -5.30
C ILE A 90 -10.10 20.22 -6.00
N LEU A 91 -8.95 20.38 -5.34
CA LEU A 91 -7.65 20.10 -5.92
C LEU A 91 -7.47 18.61 -6.26
N VAL A 92 -7.96 17.70 -5.41
CA VAL A 92 -7.77 16.25 -5.61
C VAL A 92 -8.45 15.75 -6.90
N PRO A 93 -9.76 16.01 -7.18
CA PRO A 93 -10.38 15.63 -8.44
C PRO A 93 -9.72 16.29 -9.65
N VAL A 94 -9.34 17.57 -9.55
CA VAL A 94 -8.61 18.28 -10.60
C VAL A 94 -7.27 17.60 -10.89
N THR A 95 -6.54 17.23 -9.83
CA THR A 95 -5.27 16.51 -9.95
C THR A 95 -5.47 15.15 -10.61
N LEU A 96 -6.51 14.39 -10.24
CA LEU A 96 -6.83 13.12 -10.88
C LEU A 96 -6.97 13.27 -12.40
N VAL A 97 -7.79 14.21 -12.84
CA VAL A 97 -8.03 14.47 -14.26
C VAL A 97 -6.75 14.93 -14.95
N ALA A 98 -6.04 15.89 -14.37
CA ALA A 98 -4.80 16.44 -14.92
C ALA A 98 -3.71 15.35 -15.08
N VAL A 99 -3.53 14.49 -14.07
CA VAL A 99 -2.51 13.42 -14.12
C VAL A 99 -2.88 12.34 -15.12
N VAL A 100 -4.15 11.95 -15.21
CA VAL A 100 -4.61 10.96 -16.21
C VAL A 100 -4.37 11.45 -17.65
N ILE A 101 -4.55 12.75 -17.90
CA ILE A 101 -4.35 13.33 -19.22
C ILE A 101 -2.85 13.55 -19.53
N SER A 102 -2.09 14.07 -18.56
CA SER A 102 -0.73 14.56 -18.80
C SER A 102 0.36 13.53 -18.54
N VAL A 103 0.17 12.62 -17.54
CA VAL A 103 1.20 11.69 -17.10
C VAL A 103 0.90 10.30 -17.65
N ARG A 104 1.46 9.97 -18.80
CA ARG A 104 1.30 8.64 -19.42
C ARG A 104 2.40 7.67 -19.03
N ASP A 105 3.62 8.19 -18.81
CA ASP A 105 4.79 7.36 -18.56
C ASP A 105 4.86 6.94 -17.08
N PHE A 106 4.99 5.63 -16.87
CA PHE A 106 5.11 5.01 -15.52
C PHE A 106 3.97 5.35 -14.54
N LEU A 107 2.79 5.72 -15.06
CA LEU A 107 1.64 6.07 -14.23
C LEU A 107 1.29 4.93 -13.23
N ALA A 108 1.36 3.68 -13.68
CA ALA A 108 1.04 2.53 -12.84
C ALA A 108 1.96 2.43 -11.61
N VAL A 109 3.26 2.72 -11.77
CA VAL A 109 4.22 2.67 -10.65
C VAL A 109 4.01 3.83 -9.69
N ARG A 110 3.78 5.04 -10.19
CA ARG A 110 3.49 6.21 -9.34
C ARG A 110 2.18 6.03 -8.55
N ALA A 111 1.16 5.53 -9.23
CA ALA A 111 -0.12 5.23 -8.60
C ALA A 111 -0.03 4.09 -7.57
N LEU A 112 0.78 3.05 -7.85
CA LEU A 112 1.10 2.01 -6.87
C LEU A 112 1.79 2.61 -5.63
N GLY A 113 2.74 3.52 -5.83
CA GLY A 113 3.38 4.25 -4.75
C GLY A 113 2.37 5.05 -3.91
N LEU A 114 1.44 5.78 -4.57
CA LEU A 114 0.39 6.51 -3.86
C LEU A 114 -0.48 5.58 -3.00
N VAL A 115 -0.94 4.45 -3.55
CA VAL A 115 -1.72 3.46 -2.81
C VAL A 115 -0.90 2.86 -1.66
N GLY A 116 0.39 2.58 -1.88
CA GLY A 116 1.28 2.08 -0.83
C GLY A 116 1.44 3.07 0.34
N LEU A 117 1.55 4.38 0.06
CA LEU A 117 1.54 5.42 1.10
C LEU A 117 0.24 5.40 1.90
N MET A 118 -0.91 5.27 1.23
CA MET A 118 -2.21 5.20 1.89
C MET A 118 -2.35 3.95 2.77
N VAL A 119 -1.88 2.79 2.30
CA VAL A 119 -1.93 1.52 3.05
C VAL A 119 -1.00 1.52 4.27
N ALA A 120 0.13 2.21 4.20
CA ALA A 120 1.09 2.25 5.30
C ALA A 120 0.49 2.87 6.58
N SER A 121 -0.35 3.90 6.45
CA SER A 121 -0.96 4.59 7.59
C SER A 121 -1.82 3.67 8.49
N PRO A 122 -2.85 2.96 7.99
CA PRO A 122 -3.65 2.07 8.82
C PRO A 122 -2.85 0.88 9.37
N LEU A 123 -1.81 0.41 8.68
CA LEU A 123 -0.92 -0.63 9.20
C LEU A 123 -0.13 -0.13 10.41
N LEU A 124 0.44 1.06 10.35
CA LEU A 124 1.16 1.66 11.47
C LEU A 124 0.25 1.89 12.66
N GLU A 125 -0.95 2.45 12.42
CA GLU A 125 -1.93 2.74 13.44
C GLU A 125 -2.40 1.48 14.18
N SER A 126 -2.66 0.40 13.44
CA SER A 126 -3.11 -0.88 14.02
C SER A 126 -2.10 -1.51 14.98
N ALA A 127 -0.80 -1.22 14.83
CA ALA A 127 0.27 -1.73 15.68
C ALA A 127 0.70 -0.72 16.76
N PHE A 128 0.16 0.50 16.74
CA PHE A 128 0.58 1.56 17.65
C PHE A 128 0.18 1.25 19.10
N LEU A 129 1.14 1.34 20.01
CA LEU A 129 0.98 1.10 21.46
C LEU A 129 0.33 -0.24 21.85
N LYS A 130 0.43 -1.29 21.01
CA LYS A 130 -0.04 -2.63 21.38
C LYS A 130 1.04 -3.39 22.17
N ASP A 131 0.65 -4.20 23.17
CA ASP A 131 1.58 -4.89 24.06
C ASP A 131 2.47 -5.98 23.43
N PRO A 132 2.00 -6.83 22.49
CA PRO A 132 2.83 -7.91 21.98
C PRO A 132 4.09 -7.37 21.26
N ALA A 133 5.29 -7.77 21.75
CA ALA A 133 6.56 -7.36 21.12
C ALA A 133 6.65 -7.77 19.65
N SER A 134 6.00 -8.90 19.28
CA SER A 134 5.94 -9.38 17.89
C SER A 134 5.16 -8.46 16.94
N ARG A 135 4.38 -7.50 17.47
CA ARG A 135 3.68 -6.47 16.65
C ARG A 135 4.61 -5.74 15.69
N VAL A 136 5.91 -5.67 16.04
CA VAL A 136 6.93 -4.97 15.26
C VAL A 136 7.03 -5.45 13.81
N LEU A 137 6.57 -6.67 13.50
CA LEU A 137 6.48 -7.18 12.14
C LEU A 137 5.61 -6.28 11.25
N VAL A 138 4.49 -5.76 11.75
CA VAL A 138 3.61 -4.88 10.97
C VAL A 138 4.29 -3.54 10.65
N PRO A 139 4.84 -2.79 11.62
CA PRO A 139 5.60 -1.57 11.34
C PRO A 139 6.82 -1.75 10.44
N ILE A 140 7.59 -2.84 10.59
CA ILE A 140 8.74 -3.10 9.70
C ILE A 140 8.27 -3.16 8.24
N TYR A 141 7.22 -3.93 7.96
CA TYR A 141 6.66 -3.98 6.62
C TYR A 141 6.09 -2.62 6.17
N ALA A 142 5.35 -1.94 7.04
CA ALA A 142 4.75 -0.65 6.72
C ALA A 142 5.80 0.42 6.40
N TYR A 143 6.91 0.50 7.15
CA TYR A 143 8.00 1.42 6.84
C TYR A 143 8.77 1.04 5.58
N ALA A 144 8.98 -0.26 5.31
CA ALA A 144 9.56 -0.71 4.05
C ALA A 144 8.67 -0.34 2.86
N LEU A 145 7.35 -0.57 2.99
CA LEU A 145 6.36 -0.17 1.98
C LEU A 145 6.34 1.34 1.77
N LEU A 146 6.32 2.13 2.84
CA LEU A 146 6.32 3.59 2.81
C LEU A 146 7.56 4.10 2.09
N THR A 147 8.74 3.61 2.45
CA THR A 147 10.01 3.98 1.82
C THR A 147 10.02 3.64 0.34
N ALA A 148 9.66 2.42 -0.02
CA ALA A 148 9.57 1.99 -1.42
C ALA A 148 8.56 2.86 -2.20
N SER A 149 7.41 3.16 -1.61
CA SER A 149 6.34 3.96 -2.21
C SER A 149 6.78 5.39 -2.50
N MET A 150 7.54 6.03 -1.60
CA MET A 150 8.13 7.35 -1.85
C MET A 150 9.03 7.34 -3.07
N PHE A 151 9.90 6.32 -3.19
CA PHE A 151 10.75 6.16 -4.36
C PHE A 151 9.95 5.87 -5.63
N TRP A 152 8.89 5.08 -5.57
CA TRP A 152 8.05 4.78 -6.74
C TRP A 152 7.28 6.01 -7.25
N VAL A 153 6.86 6.90 -6.36
CA VAL A 153 6.25 8.17 -6.75
C VAL A 153 7.27 9.10 -7.39
N GLY A 154 8.42 9.31 -6.76
CA GLY A 154 9.44 10.27 -7.22
C GLY A 154 10.31 9.73 -8.36
N MET A 155 10.74 8.47 -8.27
CA MET A 155 11.68 7.81 -9.16
C MET A 155 11.15 6.46 -9.65
N PRO A 156 10.10 6.44 -10.50
CA PRO A 156 9.41 5.20 -10.89
C PRO A 156 10.29 4.22 -11.68
N PHE A 157 11.38 4.69 -12.26
CA PHE A 157 12.36 3.82 -12.94
C PHE A 157 13.02 2.82 -11.99
N LEU A 158 13.13 3.13 -10.69
CA LEU A 158 13.68 2.21 -9.70
C LEU A 158 12.85 0.93 -9.57
N PHE A 159 11.52 1.03 -9.70
CA PHE A 159 10.67 -0.16 -9.74
C PHE A 159 11.01 -1.05 -10.93
N ARG A 160 11.13 -0.47 -12.12
CA ARG A 160 11.51 -1.20 -13.35
C ARG A 160 12.85 -1.89 -13.18
N ASP A 161 13.83 -1.16 -12.64
CA ASP A 161 15.19 -1.66 -12.47
C ASP A 161 15.24 -2.80 -11.42
N ALA A 162 14.48 -2.67 -10.31
CA ALA A 162 14.32 -3.72 -9.32
C ALA A 162 13.66 -4.98 -9.91
N VAL A 163 12.59 -4.81 -10.70
CA VAL A 163 11.94 -5.93 -11.40
C VAL A 163 12.90 -6.60 -12.39
N THR A 164 13.66 -5.81 -13.15
CA THR A 164 14.65 -6.32 -14.09
C THR A 164 15.73 -7.13 -13.36
N TRP A 165 16.26 -6.62 -12.27
CA TRP A 165 17.23 -7.29 -11.44
C TRP A 165 16.69 -8.60 -10.82
N ALA A 166 15.48 -8.57 -10.27
CA ALA A 166 14.86 -9.73 -9.64
C ALA A 166 14.54 -10.84 -10.65
N THR A 167 14.11 -10.46 -11.86
CA THR A 167 13.70 -11.41 -12.90
C THR A 167 14.86 -11.93 -13.76
N ALA A 168 16.07 -11.37 -13.63
CA ALA A 168 17.25 -11.76 -14.42
C ALA A 168 17.78 -13.14 -14.01
N ASP A 169 17.63 -13.52 -12.74
CA ASP A 169 18.13 -14.80 -12.21
C ASP A 169 17.05 -15.52 -11.42
N SER A 170 16.90 -16.81 -11.67
CA SER A 170 15.93 -17.66 -10.94
C SER A 170 16.27 -17.81 -9.46
N ARG A 171 17.55 -17.74 -9.06
CA ARG A 171 17.96 -17.77 -7.65
C ARG A 171 17.47 -16.53 -6.92
N ARG A 172 17.63 -15.35 -7.52
CA ARG A 172 17.13 -14.07 -6.95
C ARG A 172 15.62 -14.09 -6.82
N TRP A 173 14.94 -14.52 -7.89
CA TRP A 173 13.49 -14.63 -7.91
C TRP A 173 12.95 -15.53 -6.80
N ASN A 174 13.48 -16.76 -6.71
CA ASN A 174 13.06 -17.71 -5.69
C ASN A 174 13.44 -17.24 -4.29
N GLY A 175 14.64 -16.64 -4.12
CA GLY A 175 15.06 -16.07 -2.85
C GLY A 175 14.11 -15.01 -2.33
N LEU A 176 13.68 -14.07 -3.18
CA LEU A 176 12.70 -13.05 -2.83
C LEU A 176 11.33 -13.66 -2.52
N ALA A 177 10.89 -14.63 -3.32
CA ALA A 177 9.61 -15.31 -3.11
C ALA A 177 9.58 -16.08 -1.77
N PHE A 178 10.64 -16.83 -1.45
CA PHE A 178 10.74 -17.54 -0.17
C PHE A 178 10.87 -16.59 1.02
N ALA A 179 11.64 -15.50 0.89
CA ALA A 179 11.79 -14.52 1.97
C ALA A 179 10.43 -13.86 2.30
N GLY A 180 9.69 -13.44 1.27
CA GLY A 180 8.37 -12.84 1.49
C GLY A 180 7.33 -13.84 2.00
N LEU A 181 7.38 -15.10 1.53
CA LEU A 181 6.53 -16.17 2.05
C LEU A 181 6.84 -16.45 3.53
N ALA A 182 8.11 -16.56 3.90
CA ALA A 182 8.53 -16.77 5.29
C ALA A 182 8.08 -15.63 6.20
N TYR A 183 8.21 -14.38 5.73
CA TYR A 183 7.73 -13.21 6.46
C TYR A 183 6.19 -13.25 6.64
N GLY A 184 5.46 -13.59 5.59
CA GLY A 184 4.00 -13.74 5.65
C GLY A 184 3.56 -14.84 6.62
N VAL A 185 4.23 -15.99 6.61
CA VAL A 185 3.97 -17.09 7.55
C VAL A 185 4.30 -16.69 8.98
N ALA A 186 5.43 -16.02 9.22
CA ALA A 186 5.78 -15.51 10.55
C ALA A 186 4.73 -14.52 11.08
N THR A 187 4.27 -13.60 10.23
CA THR A 187 3.20 -12.65 10.57
C THR A 187 1.89 -13.38 10.88
N LEU A 188 1.52 -14.41 10.09
CA LEU A 188 0.33 -15.22 10.32
C LEU A 188 0.39 -15.94 11.67
N LEU A 189 1.52 -16.59 11.96
CA LEU A 189 1.71 -17.29 13.23
C LEU A 189 1.62 -16.32 14.43
N CYS A 190 2.26 -15.17 14.34
CA CYS A 190 2.14 -14.14 15.37
C CYS A 190 0.71 -13.64 15.54
N ALA A 191 -0.02 -13.41 14.45
CA ALA A 191 -1.42 -13.01 14.51
C ALA A 191 -2.28 -14.05 15.22
N LEU A 192 -2.14 -15.31 14.86
CA LEU A 192 -2.97 -16.39 15.42
C LEU A 192 -2.63 -16.74 16.88
N LEU A 193 -1.35 -16.63 17.28
CA LEU A 193 -0.90 -17.06 18.60
C LEU A 193 -0.89 -15.92 19.63
N PHE A 194 -0.56 -14.69 19.22
CA PHE A 194 -0.27 -13.61 20.16
C PHE A 194 -1.16 -12.37 20.00
N TRP A 195 -1.82 -12.17 18.86
CA TRP A 195 -2.53 -10.90 18.59
C TRP A 195 -4.04 -10.99 18.75
N ARG A 196 -4.57 -12.16 19.13
CA ARG A 196 -6.00 -12.32 19.42
C ARG A 196 -6.38 -11.46 20.62
N GLY A 197 -7.23 -10.47 20.39
CA GLY A 197 -7.67 -9.53 21.45
C GLY A 197 -7.00 -8.15 21.41
N TYR A 198 -6.13 -7.93 20.46
CA TYR A 198 -5.47 -6.63 20.24
C TYR A 198 -5.89 -5.98 18.92
#